data_e8891d3aba73d5dd4156efcaed65d0ce
#
_entry.id   e8891d3aba73d5dd4156efcaed65d0ce
#
_cell.length_a   1.000
_cell.length_b   1.000
_cell.length_c   1.000
_cell.angle_alpha   90.00
_cell.angle_beta   90.00
_cell.angle_gamma   90.00
#
_symmetry.space_group_name_H-M   'P 1'
#
loop_
_entity.id
_entity.type
_entity.pdbx_description
1 polymer ?
#
loop_
_entity_poly.entity_id
_entity_poly.type
_entity_poly.pdbx_seq_one_letter_code
_entity_poly.pdbx_strand_id
1 'polypeptide(L)'
;MMDWTDRHCRVFHRRMTRRAMLYTEMVTAPAVIHGPKARLLDFGAEEHPVALQLGGSDPGELARATGIARDWGYDEINLNCGCPSDRVQSGCFGAVLMERPALVADCVAAMRGESDVPVTVKCRIGVDEQDPQEVLPRFLETVAAAGVRHFIVHARKAWLQGLSPKENREIPPLDHPLVLRMKREFPELTICLNGGVTSLEQARDLLAQGLDGVMIGRAAYHDPGHVLIGADGLWGMDHAPAREEVVRAMLPYIEAHLAGGGRLHQVTRHMLGLFHGLPGARGWRQVLSAEAGRGGAGVEVVERALARVTGETERLAG
;
A
#
# COMPACT_ATOMS: atom_id res chain seq x y z
N MET A 1 0.36 -3.92 2.30
CA MET A 1 0.75 -5.31 1.88
C MET A 1 1.57 -5.91 3.00
N MET A 2 1.10 -7.01 3.61
CA MET A 2 1.78 -7.66 4.73
C MET A 2 3.23 -7.98 4.39
N ASP A 3 4.12 -7.74 5.34
CA ASP A 3 5.59 -7.88 5.26
C ASP A 3 6.29 -6.94 4.25
N TRP A 4 5.55 -6.12 3.51
CA TRP A 4 6.11 -5.26 2.47
C TRP A 4 5.97 -3.77 2.74
N THR A 5 4.80 -3.30 3.21
CA THR A 5 4.55 -1.86 3.38
C THR A 5 4.66 -1.42 4.84
N ASP A 6 5.71 -1.90 5.53
CA ASP A 6 6.09 -1.42 6.84
C ASP A 6 6.62 0.03 6.79
N ARG A 7 6.95 0.62 7.95
CA ARG A 7 7.45 2.00 8.00
C ARG A 7 8.70 2.22 7.14
N HIS A 8 9.61 1.25 7.05
CA HIS A 8 10.86 1.37 6.30
C HIS A 8 10.58 1.46 4.79
N CYS A 9 9.64 0.65 4.30
CA CYS A 9 9.18 0.75 2.92
C CYS A 9 8.52 2.11 2.65
N ARG A 10 7.65 2.61 3.54
CA ARG A 10 6.95 3.87 3.33
C ARG A 10 7.91 5.07 3.35
N VAL A 11 8.86 5.11 4.27
CA VAL A 11 9.93 6.12 4.26
C VAL A 11 10.71 6.09 2.95
N PHE A 12 11.12 4.89 2.49
CA PHE A 12 11.82 4.74 1.22
C PHE A 12 10.97 5.19 0.02
N HIS A 13 9.70 4.81 -0.05
CA HIS A 13 8.79 5.25 -1.11
C HIS A 13 8.58 6.77 -1.09
N ARG A 14 8.52 7.39 0.09
CA ARG A 14 8.37 8.84 0.25
C ARG A 14 9.57 9.63 -0.28
N ARG A 15 10.74 9.04 -0.37
CA ARG A 15 11.89 9.69 -1.04
C ARG A 15 11.70 9.83 -2.55
N MET A 16 10.78 9.08 -3.15
CA MET A 16 10.50 9.09 -4.60
C MET A 16 9.25 9.90 -4.98
N THR A 17 8.29 10.04 -4.07
CA THR A 17 7.04 10.78 -4.32
C THR A 17 6.62 11.56 -3.09
N ARG A 18 6.15 12.79 -3.28
CA ARG A 18 5.65 13.66 -2.21
C ARG A 18 4.13 13.63 -2.07
N ARG A 19 3.40 13.17 -3.11
CA ARG A 19 1.96 13.29 -3.21
C ARG A 19 1.21 11.97 -3.10
N ALA A 20 1.81 10.86 -3.52
CA ALA A 20 1.13 9.58 -3.45
C ALA A 20 0.77 9.21 -2.01
N MET A 21 -0.50 8.83 -1.77
CA MET A 21 -0.94 8.28 -0.48
C MET A 21 -0.25 6.94 -0.23
N LEU A 22 0.45 6.82 0.89
CA LEU A 22 1.09 5.57 1.31
C LEU A 22 0.19 4.84 2.30
N TYR A 23 0.08 3.53 2.15
CA TYR A 23 -0.76 2.71 3.02
C TYR A 23 0.09 1.84 3.95
N THR A 24 -0.32 1.77 5.22
CA THR A 24 0.27 0.80 6.16
C THR A 24 -0.02 -0.63 5.73
N GLU A 25 0.60 -1.58 6.38
CA GLU A 25 0.10 -2.96 6.43
C GLU A 25 -1.28 -2.97 7.11
N MET A 26 -2.06 -4.03 6.89
CA MET A 26 -3.34 -4.17 7.58
C MET A 26 -3.10 -4.53 9.04
N VAL A 27 -3.63 -3.70 9.96
CA VAL A 27 -3.65 -3.97 11.39
C VAL A 27 -5.07 -4.33 11.82
N THR A 28 -5.25 -5.41 12.58
CA THR A 28 -6.60 -5.77 13.06
C THR A 28 -7.06 -4.87 14.19
N ALA A 29 -8.36 -4.59 14.28
CA ALA A 29 -8.92 -3.77 15.36
C ALA A 29 -8.56 -4.29 16.76
N PRO A 30 -8.65 -5.60 17.07
CA PRO A 30 -8.17 -6.13 18.34
C PRO A 30 -6.67 -5.88 18.59
N ALA A 31 -5.83 -5.94 17.55
CA ALA A 31 -4.40 -5.65 17.70
C ALA A 31 -4.15 -4.17 18.06
N VAL A 32 -4.90 -3.24 17.47
CA VAL A 32 -4.83 -1.82 17.83
C VAL A 32 -5.27 -1.59 19.28
N ILE A 33 -6.34 -2.27 19.71
CA ILE A 33 -6.92 -2.08 21.05
C ILE A 33 -6.01 -2.66 22.14
N HIS A 34 -5.50 -3.87 21.94
CA HIS A 34 -4.82 -4.66 22.97
C HIS A 34 -3.31 -4.82 22.76
N GLY A 35 -2.81 -4.59 21.56
CA GLY A 35 -1.41 -4.77 21.22
C GLY A 35 -0.50 -3.58 21.56
N PRO A 36 0.78 -3.69 21.27
CA PRO A 36 1.77 -2.63 21.47
C PRO A 36 1.60 -1.53 20.42
N LYS A 37 0.82 -0.50 20.75
CA LYS A 37 0.40 0.57 19.84
C LYS A 37 1.57 1.25 19.12
N ALA A 38 2.63 1.60 19.86
CA ALA A 38 3.82 2.20 19.26
C ALA A 38 4.45 1.33 18.15
N ARG A 39 4.46 0.00 18.31
CA ARG A 39 4.97 -0.90 17.27
C ARG A 39 4.03 -1.01 16.06
N LEU A 40 2.71 -0.90 16.29
CA LEU A 40 1.70 -1.17 15.27
C LEU A 40 1.31 0.08 14.48
N LEU A 41 1.35 1.25 15.13
CA LEU A 41 0.79 2.49 14.60
C LEU A 41 1.85 3.59 14.37
N ASP A 42 3.10 3.42 14.88
CA ASP A 42 4.11 4.45 14.77
C ASP A 42 4.58 4.64 13.32
N PHE A 43 4.73 5.89 12.93
CA PHE A 43 5.28 6.32 11.64
C PHE A 43 5.99 7.67 11.78
N GLY A 44 6.88 7.97 10.84
CA GLY A 44 7.61 9.25 10.81
C GLY A 44 6.78 10.35 10.14
N ALA A 45 6.97 11.60 10.61
CA ALA A 45 6.31 12.76 10.00
C ALA A 45 6.59 12.90 8.49
N GLU A 46 7.73 12.39 8.02
CA GLU A 46 8.08 12.34 6.61
C GLU A 46 7.23 11.38 5.78
N GLU A 47 6.47 10.46 6.40
CA GLU A 47 5.65 9.49 5.64
C GLU A 47 4.35 10.07 5.10
N HIS A 48 3.92 11.25 5.57
CA HIS A 48 2.71 11.91 5.09
C HIS A 48 2.73 12.21 3.56
N PRO A 49 1.57 12.05 2.86
CA PRO A 49 0.29 11.55 3.38
C PRO A 49 0.29 10.03 3.55
N VAL A 50 -0.20 9.55 4.68
CA VAL A 50 -0.20 8.13 5.05
C VAL A 50 -1.57 7.67 5.58
N ALA A 51 -2.06 6.54 5.06
CA ALA A 51 -3.31 5.91 5.45
C ALA A 51 -3.06 4.69 6.35
N LEU A 52 -3.79 4.59 7.46
CA LEU A 52 -3.87 3.37 8.26
C LEU A 52 -4.90 2.41 7.67
N GLN A 53 -4.52 1.16 7.39
CA GLN A 53 -5.47 0.14 6.99
C GLN A 53 -5.85 -0.76 8.17
N LEU A 54 -7.15 -0.79 8.50
CA LEU A 54 -7.73 -1.64 9.55
C LEU A 54 -8.40 -2.88 8.96
N GLY A 55 -8.32 -3.99 9.71
CA GLY A 55 -9.11 -5.20 9.49
C GLY A 55 -9.98 -5.51 10.70
N GLY A 56 -11.23 -5.85 10.47
CA GLY A 56 -12.21 -6.18 11.49
C GLY A 56 -13.60 -6.26 10.92
N SER A 57 -14.56 -6.72 11.71
CA SER A 57 -15.98 -6.85 11.35
C SER A 57 -16.93 -6.52 12.50
N ASP A 58 -16.40 -6.16 13.66
CA ASP A 58 -17.19 -5.66 14.76
C ASP A 58 -17.19 -4.13 14.76
N PRO A 59 -18.37 -3.47 14.64
CA PRO A 59 -18.47 -2.01 14.59
C PRO A 59 -17.89 -1.31 15.84
N GLY A 60 -18.09 -1.89 17.02
CA GLY A 60 -17.60 -1.31 18.27
C GLY A 60 -16.08 -1.40 18.42
N GLU A 61 -15.48 -2.53 18.02
CA GLU A 61 -14.02 -2.68 17.99
C GLU A 61 -13.38 -1.75 16.95
N LEU A 62 -13.98 -1.66 15.76
CA LEU A 62 -13.48 -0.76 14.70
C LEU A 62 -13.61 0.71 15.11
N ALA A 63 -14.69 1.13 15.76
CA ALA A 63 -14.81 2.47 16.32
C ALA A 63 -13.71 2.75 17.35
N ARG A 64 -13.51 1.85 18.32
CA ARG A 64 -12.45 2.00 19.33
C ARG A 64 -11.05 2.05 18.71
N ALA A 65 -10.77 1.19 17.72
CA ALA A 65 -9.50 1.18 17.02
C ALA A 65 -9.28 2.49 16.24
N THR A 66 -10.33 3.02 15.61
CA THR A 66 -10.31 4.30 14.91
C THR A 66 -10.04 5.47 15.85
N GLY A 67 -10.72 5.53 16.99
CA GLY A 67 -10.46 6.56 18.02
C GLY A 67 -9.02 6.53 18.54
N ILE A 68 -8.46 5.33 18.76
CA ILE A 68 -7.05 5.19 19.13
C ILE A 68 -6.14 5.67 17.98
N ALA A 69 -6.44 5.32 16.73
CA ALA A 69 -5.63 5.67 15.56
C ALA A 69 -5.66 7.17 15.24
N ARG A 70 -6.79 7.86 15.52
CA ARG A 70 -6.92 9.32 15.37
C ARG A 70 -5.79 10.06 16.07
N ASP A 71 -5.45 9.66 17.29
CA ASP A 71 -4.43 10.33 18.11
C ASP A 71 -3.00 10.18 17.54
N TRP A 72 -2.81 9.31 16.53
CA TRP A 72 -1.53 9.13 15.82
C TRP A 72 -1.37 10.04 14.60
N GLY A 73 -2.43 10.70 14.13
CA GLY A 73 -2.35 11.71 13.08
C GLY A 73 -2.29 11.16 11.65
N TYR A 74 -2.89 10.00 11.38
CA TYR A 74 -3.03 9.50 10.01
C TYR A 74 -3.91 10.42 9.15
N ASP A 75 -3.62 10.50 7.84
CA ASP A 75 -4.40 11.32 6.89
C ASP A 75 -5.68 10.63 6.43
N GLU A 76 -5.76 9.30 6.56
CA GLU A 76 -6.89 8.46 6.14
C GLU A 76 -6.94 7.20 7.00
N ILE A 77 -8.15 6.71 7.30
CA ILE A 77 -8.35 5.38 7.88
C ILE A 77 -9.15 4.51 6.90
N ASN A 78 -8.55 3.39 6.50
CA ASN A 78 -9.08 2.52 5.46
C ASN A 78 -9.54 1.18 6.04
N LEU A 79 -10.77 0.76 5.73
CA LEU A 79 -11.27 -0.57 6.08
C LEU A 79 -10.96 -1.57 4.96
N ASN A 80 -10.34 -2.69 5.31
CA ASN A 80 -10.04 -3.77 4.36
C ASN A 80 -11.24 -4.72 4.19
N CYS A 81 -11.85 -4.69 3.01
CA CYS A 81 -12.90 -5.62 2.55
C CYS A 81 -12.43 -6.44 1.33
N GLY A 82 -11.12 -6.71 1.21
CA GLY A 82 -10.60 -7.35 -0.01
C GLY A 82 -9.53 -8.43 0.19
N CYS A 83 -9.05 -8.66 1.40
CA CYS A 83 -8.04 -9.68 1.69
C CYS A 83 -8.69 -11.08 1.76
N PRO A 84 -8.25 -12.07 0.93
CA PRO A 84 -8.85 -13.41 0.91
C PRO A 84 -8.06 -14.43 1.72
N SER A 85 -7.14 -14.04 2.62
CA SER A 85 -6.31 -15.00 3.35
C SER A 85 -7.11 -15.76 4.41
N ASP A 86 -6.77 -17.05 4.65
CA ASP A 86 -7.45 -17.92 5.61
C ASP A 86 -7.48 -17.33 7.02
N ARG A 87 -6.39 -16.70 7.46
CA ARG A 87 -6.31 -16.00 8.75
C ARG A 87 -7.34 -14.89 8.86
N VAL A 88 -7.60 -14.18 7.76
CA VAL A 88 -8.55 -13.08 7.67
C VAL A 88 -9.98 -13.64 7.62
N GLN A 89 -10.20 -14.70 6.88
CA GLN A 89 -11.50 -15.37 6.79
C GLN A 89 -11.94 -16.00 8.13
N SER A 90 -11.01 -16.65 8.84
CA SER A 90 -11.30 -17.20 10.17
C SER A 90 -11.68 -16.12 11.19
N GLY A 91 -11.19 -14.89 11.00
CA GLY A 91 -11.60 -13.69 11.75
C GLY A 91 -12.87 -13.02 11.22
N CYS A 92 -13.54 -13.58 10.21
CA CYS A 92 -14.75 -13.05 9.57
C CYS A 92 -14.62 -11.61 9.03
N PHE A 93 -13.44 -11.20 8.53
CA PHE A 93 -13.20 -9.89 7.93
C PHE A 93 -12.47 -10.01 6.58
N GLY A 94 -12.13 -8.90 5.94
CA GLY A 94 -11.51 -8.89 4.60
C GLY A 94 -12.51 -9.20 3.49
N ALA A 95 -12.14 -10.08 2.53
CA ALA A 95 -12.95 -10.31 1.33
C ALA A 95 -14.34 -10.90 1.61
N VAL A 96 -14.50 -11.69 2.67
CA VAL A 96 -15.79 -12.24 3.09
C VAL A 96 -16.82 -11.14 3.41
N LEU A 97 -16.38 -9.92 3.74
CA LEU A 97 -17.28 -8.80 3.98
C LEU A 97 -18.01 -8.33 2.72
N MET A 98 -17.55 -8.71 1.52
CA MET A 98 -18.29 -8.44 0.28
C MET A 98 -19.69 -9.12 0.26
N GLU A 99 -19.88 -10.18 1.05
CA GLU A 99 -21.19 -10.85 1.22
C GLU A 99 -22.12 -10.11 2.20
N ARG A 100 -21.58 -9.17 2.97
CA ARG A 100 -22.28 -8.50 4.09
C ARG A 100 -22.20 -6.98 4.00
N PRO A 101 -22.70 -6.35 2.92
CA PRO A 101 -22.57 -4.90 2.74
C PRO A 101 -23.23 -4.09 3.86
N ALA A 102 -24.33 -4.57 4.45
CA ALA A 102 -24.98 -3.91 5.58
C ALA A 102 -24.07 -3.89 6.84
N LEU A 103 -23.37 -4.99 7.14
CA LEU A 103 -22.39 -5.01 8.23
C LEU A 103 -21.22 -4.06 7.97
N VAL A 104 -20.76 -3.98 6.73
CA VAL A 104 -19.72 -3.00 6.35
C VAL A 104 -20.22 -1.57 6.56
N ALA A 105 -21.48 -1.29 6.20
CA ALA A 105 -22.11 0.01 6.43
C ALA A 105 -22.15 0.37 7.93
N ASP A 106 -22.54 -0.58 8.80
CA ASP A 106 -22.52 -0.39 10.25
C ASP A 106 -21.09 -0.13 10.77
N CYS A 107 -20.11 -0.90 10.30
CA CYS A 107 -18.70 -0.72 10.64
C CYS A 107 -18.19 0.68 10.28
N VAL A 108 -18.40 1.12 9.04
CA VAL A 108 -17.89 2.41 8.59
C VAL A 108 -18.63 3.58 9.24
N ALA A 109 -19.93 3.43 9.53
CA ALA A 109 -20.68 4.43 10.28
C ALA A 109 -20.09 4.63 11.69
N ALA A 110 -19.79 3.53 12.39
CA ALA A 110 -19.16 3.55 13.71
C ALA A 110 -17.74 4.15 13.66
N MET A 111 -16.91 3.77 12.67
CA MET A 111 -15.57 4.34 12.47
C MET A 111 -15.62 5.86 12.21
N ARG A 112 -16.56 6.32 11.38
CA ARG A 112 -16.72 7.75 11.06
C ARG A 112 -17.14 8.58 12.27
N GLY A 113 -17.85 8.00 13.21
CA GLY A 113 -18.20 8.67 14.48
C GLY A 113 -16.99 8.98 15.35
N GLU A 114 -15.86 8.31 15.15
CA GLU A 114 -14.62 8.44 15.92
C GLU A 114 -13.47 9.07 15.12
N SER A 115 -13.70 9.49 13.87
CA SER A 115 -12.65 9.95 12.97
C SER A 115 -12.90 11.37 12.47
N ASP A 116 -11.87 12.21 12.55
CA ASP A 116 -11.84 13.54 11.94
C ASP A 116 -11.26 13.52 10.51
N VAL A 117 -10.74 12.36 10.08
CA VAL A 117 -10.17 12.15 8.73
C VAL A 117 -11.06 11.20 7.92
N PRO A 118 -10.91 11.16 6.57
CA PRO A 118 -11.70 10.27 5.73
C PRO A 118 -11.61 8.81 6.16
N VAL A 119 -12.77 8.16 6.33
CA VAL A 119 -12.88 6.70 6.41
C VAL A 119 -13.19 6.18 5.02
N THR A 120 -12.32 5.32 4.49
CA THR A 120 -12.37 4.79 3.13
C THR A 120 -12.48 3.27 3.13
N VAL A 121 -12.87 2.68 2.02
CA VAL A 121 -13.03 1.22 1.91
C VAL A 121 -12.22 0.68 0.74
N LYS A 122 -11.43 -0.38 1.00
CA LYS A 122 -10.75 -1.14 -0.05
C LYS A 122 -11.42 -2.50 -0.22
N CYS A 123 -12.03 -2.73 -1.39
CA CYS A 123 -12.82 -3.93 -1.67
C CYS A 123 -12.34 -4.68 -2.93
N ARG A 124 -13.02 -5.77 -3.24
CA ARG A 124 -12.97 -6.52 -4.50
C ARG A 124 -14.22 -6.23 -5.34
N ILE A 125 -14.35 -6.86 -6.50
CA ILE A 125 -15.56 -6.77 -7.34
C ILE A 125 -16.59 -7.85 -7.00
N GLY A 126 -16.32 -8.70 -6.02
CA GLY A 126 -17.16 -9.81 -5.55
C GLY A 126 -16.29 -10.96 -5.04
N VAL A 127 -16.94 -11.99 -4.50
CA VAL A 127 -16.32 -13.24 -4.01
C VAL A 127 -17.01 -14.46 -4.61
N ASP A 128 -16.24 -15.54 -4.74
CA ASP A 128 -16.70 -16.87 -5.18
C ASP A 128 -17.62 -16.81 -6.41
N GLU A 129 -18.84 -17.38 -6.35
CA GLU A 129 -19.79 -17.43 -7.46
C GLU A 129 -20.62 -16.16 -7.65
N GLN A 130 -20.42 -15.12 -6.84
CA GLN A 130 -21.15 -13.86 -7.01
C GLN A 130 -20.93 -13.26 -8.40
N ASP A 131 -22.00 -12.69 -8.98
CA ASP A 131 -21.88 -11.88 -10.20
C ASP A 131 -21.35 -10.46 -9.86
N PRO A 132 -20.16 -10.09 -10.31
CA PRO A 132 -19.61 -8.77 -10.05
C PRO A 132 -20.45 -7.61 -10.58
N GLN A 133 -21.24 -7.87 -11.64
CA GLN A 133 -22.09 -6.86 -12.28
C GLN A 133 -23.26 -6.41 -11.38
N GLU A 134 -23.68 -7.27 -10.47
CA GLU A 134 -24.76 -7.02 -9.51
C GLU A 134 -24.22 -6.66 -8.12
N VAL A 135 -23.19 -7.38 -7.68
CA VAL A 135 -22.69 -7.29 -6.30
C VAL A 135 -21.93 -5.98 -6.06
N LEU A 136 -21.07 -5.56 -7.00
CA LEU A 136 -20.27 -4.36 -6.79
C LEU A 136 -21.10 -3.08 -6.69
N PRO A 137 -22.06 -2.79 -7.62
CA PRO A 137 -22.91 -1.61 -7.49
C PRO A 137 -23.67 -1.58 -6.16
N ARG A 138 -24.30 -2.72 -5.77
CA ARG A 138 -25.03 -2.83 -4.51
C ARG A 138 -24.13 -2.63 -3.29
N PHE A 139 -22.91 -3.14 -3.32
CA PHE A 139 -21.94 -2.93 -2.24
C PHE A 139 -21.57 -1.46 -2.10
N LEU A 140 -21.23 -0.80 -3.22
CA LEU A 140 -20.89 0.62 -3.23
C LEU A 140 -22.05 1.48 -2.73
N GLU A 141 -23.25 1.27 -3.25
CA GLU A 141 -24.47 2.00 -2.85
C GLU A 141 -24.73 1.86 -1.33
N THR A 142 -24.73 0.61 -0.82
CA THR A 142 -25.02 0.33 0.59
C THR A 142 -23.99 1.00 1.52
N VAL A 143 -22.72 0.89 1.20
CA VAL A 143 -21.64 1.45 2.02
C VAL A 143 -21.55 2.96 1.88
N ALA A 144 -21.83 3.51 0.69
CA ALA A 144 -21.88 4.94 0.46
C ALA A 144 -23.05 5.61 1.22
N ALA A 145 -24.19 4.92 1.38
CA ALA A 145 -25.31 5.40 2.20
C ALA A 145 -24.90 5.59 3.68
N ALA A 146 -23.95 4.83 4.20
CA ALA A 146 -23.35 5.04 5.52
C ALA A 146 -22.31 6.18 5.57
N GLY A 147 -22.13 6.90 4.44
CA GLY A 147 -21.35 8.12 4.33
C GLY A 147 -19.91 7.96 3.84
N VAL A 148 -19.48 6.77 3.43
CA VAL A 148 -18.20 6.58 2.71
C VAL A 148 -18.28 7.26 1.34
N ARG A 149 -17.22 7.96 0.97
CA ARG A 149 -17.13 8.65 -0.35
C ARG A 149 -15.94 8.17 -1.18
N HIS A 150 -14.99 7.44 -0.61
CA HIS A 150 -13.80 6.99 -1.29
C HIS A 150 -13.66 5.47 -1.22
N PHE A 151 -13.63 4.84 -2.40
CA PHE A 151 -13.48 3.40 -2.57
C PHE A 151 -12.25 3.07 -3.40
N ILE A 152 -11.47 2.09 -2.96
CA ILE A 152 -10.39 1.49 -3.72
C ILE A 152 -10.84 0.09 -4.17
N VAL A 153 -11.11 -0.08 -5.45
CA VAL A 153 -11.66 -1.32 -5.99
C VAL A 153 -10.57 -2.15 -6.66
N HIS A 154 -10.24 -3.30 -6.06
CA HIS A 154 -9.40 -4.29 -6.74
C HIS A 154 -10.23 -5.00 -7.80
N ALA A 155 -9.91 -4.75 -9.06
CA ALA A 155 -10.66 -5.19 -10.24
C ALA A 155 -10.58 -6.70 -10.52
N ARG A 156 -10.59 -7.53 -9.47
CA ARG A 156 -10.67 -9.00 -9.51
C ARG A 156 -11.62 -9.50 -8.45
N LYS A 157 -12.36 -10.58 -8.74
CA LYS A 157 -13.04 -11.36 -7.71
C LYS A 157 -12.01 -11.97 -6.73
N ALA A 158 -12.45 -12.35 -5.56
CA ALA A 158 -11.68 -13.20 -4.67
C ALA A 158 -12.35 -14.56 -4.54
N TRP A 159 -11.57 -15.63 -4.65
CA TRP A 159 -12.00 -16.96 -4.25
C TRP A 159 -11.62 -17.19 -2.79
N LEU A 160 -12.62 -17.41 -1.95
CA LEU A 160 -12.42 -17.61 -0.52
C LEU A 160 -11.84 -19.00 -0.24
N GLN A 161 -12.12 -19.97 -1.11
CA GLN A 161 -11.59 -21.32 -1.04
C GLN A 161 -10.80 -21.67 -2.31
N GLY A 162 -9.81 -22.56 -2.18
CA GLY A 162 -9.10 -23.15 -3.32
C GLY A 162 -7.96 -22.31 -3.92
N LEU A 163 -7.85 -21.02 -3.59
CA LEU A 163 -6.76 -20.17 -4.08
C LEU A 163 -6.03 -19.49 -2.92
N SER A 164 -4.71 -19.55 -2.93
CA SER A 164 -3.86 -18.75 -2.03
C SER A 164 -4.05 -17.25 -2.27
N PRO A 165 -3.66 -16.39 -1.32
CA PRO A 165 -3.69 -14.94 -1.51
C PRO A 165 -2.86 -14.45 -2.71
N LYS A 166 -1.81 -15.19 -3.12
CA LYS A 166 -1.02 -14.87 -4.32
C LYS A 166 -1.84 -15.18 -5.57
N GLU A 167 -2.38 -16.39 -5.67
CA GLU A 167 -3.21 -16.84 -6.81
C GLU A 167 -4.46 -15.97 -6.98
N ASN A 168 -5.08 -15.54 -5.90
CA ASN A 168 -6.20 -14.58 -5.89
C ASN A 168 -5.86 -13.20 -6.48
N ARG A 169 -4.57 -12.90 -6.69
CA ARG A 169 -4.10 -11.67 -7.37
C ARG A 169 -3.67 -11.91 -8.81
N GLU A 170 -3.68 -13.15 -9.27
CA GLU A 170 -3.15 -13.54 -10.59
C GLU A 170 -4.18 -14.28 -11.44
N ILE A 171 -4.88 -15.28 -10.87
CA ILE A 171 -5.76 -16.20 -11.61
C ILE A 171 -7.11 -15.56 -11.97
N PRO A 172 -7.89 -14.95 -11.03
CA PRO A 172 -9.15 -14.35 -11.42
C PRO A 172 -8.93 -13.23 -12.45
N PRO A 173 -9.75 -13.12 -13.50
CA PRO A 173 -9.57 -12.11 -14.53
C PRO A 173 -9.73 -10.69 -13.97
N LEU A 174 -9.02 -9.74 -14.58
CA LEU A 174 -9.20 -8.32 -14.32
C LEU A 174 -10.43 -7.82 -15.06
N ASP A 175 -11.25 -7.03 -14.37
CA ASP A 175 -12.40 -6.31 -14.95
C ASP A 175 -12.27 -4.80 -14.69
N HIS A 176 -11.35 -4.14 -15.39
CA HIS A 176 -11.20 -2.69 -15.37
C HIS A 176 -12.44 -1.98 -15.93
N PRO A 177 -13.09 -2.49 -17.02
CA PRO A 177 -14.33 -1.90 -17.53
C PRO A 177 -15.44 -1.77 -16.49
N LEU A 178 -15.59 -2.77 -15.60
CA LEU A 178 -16.57 -2.71 -14.51
C LEU A 178 -16.26 -1.56 -13.54
N VAL A 179 -15.01 -1.38 -13.13
CA VAL A 179 -14.63 -0.29 -12.21
C VAL A 179 -14.84 1.08 -12.87
N LEU A 180 -14.52 1.23 -14.17
CA LEU A 180 -14.81 2.43 -14.94
C LEU A 180 -16.33 2.69 -15.06
N ARG A 181 -17.14 1.62 -15.21
CA ARG A 181 -18.61 1.74 -15.17
C ARG A 181 -19.09 2.25 -13.81
N MET A 182 -18.55 1.74 -12.72
CA MET A 182 -18.91 2.21 -11.36
C MET A 182 -18.65 3.72 -11.21
N LYS A 183 -17.52 4.23 -11.72
CA LYS A 183 -17.28 5.68 -11.67
C LYS A 183 -18.31 6.50 -12.45
N ARG A 184 -18.79 5.99 -13.58
CA ARG A 184 -19.85 6.68 -14.35
C ARG A 184 -21.22 6.62 -13.67
N GLU A 185 -21.53 5.49 -13.01
CA GLU A 185 -22.80 5.29 -12.29
C GLU A 185 -22.85 6.04 -10.96
N PHE A 186 -21.69 6.19 -10.30
CA PHE A 186 -21.54 6.89 -9.01
C PHE A 186 -20.56 8.08 -9.14
N PRO A 187 -20.93 9.12 -9.91
CA PRO A 187 -20.00 10.24 -10.18
C PRO A 187 -19.59 11.02 -8.93
N GLU A 188 -20.42 11.01 -7.88
CA GLU A 188 -20.16 11.65 -6.59
C GLU A 188 -19.17 10.89 -5.70
N LEU A 189 -18.88 9.62 -6.01
CA LEU A 189 -17.91 8.81 -5.27
C LEU A 189 -16.53 8.98 -5.87
N THR A 190 -15.52 9.03 -5.00
CA THR A 190 -14.11 8.88 -5.38
C THR A 190 -13.82 7.40 -5.57
N ILE A 191 -13.57 6.98 -6.80
CA ILE A 191 -13.29 5.59 -7.15
C ILE A 191 -11.88 5.46 -7.68
N CYS A 192 -11.03 4.74 -6.91
CA CYS A 192 -9.68 4.38 -7.28
C CYS A 192 -9.63 2.94 -7.77
N LEU A 193 -9.03 2.71 -8.93
CA LEU A 193 -8.80 1.37 -9.46
C LEU A 193 -7.52 0.77 -8.87
N ASN A 194 -7.59 -0.48 -8.47
CA ASN A 194 -6.44 -1.30 -8.08
C ASN A 194 -6.44 -2.62 -8.87
N GLY A 195 -5.26 -3.14 -9.14
CA GLY A 195 -5.06 -4.43 -9.81
C GLY A 195 -4.59 -4.32 -11.26
N GLY A 196 -3.49 -4.99 -11.57
CA GLY A 196 -2.92 -5.08 -12.92
C GLY A 196 -2.13 -3.86 -13.40
N VAL A 197 -2.20 -2.73 -12.74
CA VAL A 197 -1.47 -1.52 -13.13
C VAL A 197 0.00 -1.64 -12.73
N THR A 198 0.90 -1.47 -13.70
CA THR A 198 2.34 -1.68 -13.54
C THR A 198 3.20 -0.47 -13.95
N SER A 199 2.60 0.59 -14.50
CA SER A 199 3.33 1.78 -14.93
C SER A 199 2.54 3.07 -14.69
N LEU A 200 3.24 4.20 -14.70
CA LEU A 200 2.62 5.53 -14.63
C LEU A 200 1.85 5.87 -15.91
N GLU A 201 2.24 5.32 -17.06
CA GLU A 201 1.51 5.49 -18.31
C GLU A 201 0.11 4.87 -18.20
N GLN A 202 0.03 3.60 -17.79
CA GLN A 202 -1.27 2.96 -17.53
C GLN A 202 -2.10 3.71 -16.50
N ALA A 203 -1.47 4.28 -15.46
CA ALA A 203 -2.18 5.09 -14.48
C ALA A 203 -2.76 6.36 -15.12
N ARG A 204 -2.00 7.08 -15.97
CA ARG A 204 -2.49 8.26 -16.71
C ARG A 204 -3.67 7.91 -17.62
N ASP A 205 -3.57 6.79 -18.35
CA ASP A 205 -4.64 6.35 -19.24
C ASP A 205 -5.94 6.05 -18.50
N LEU A 206 -5.85 5.44 -17.31
CA LEU A 206 -7.01 5.16 -16.47
C LEU A 206 -7.61 6.43 -15.88
N LEU A 207 -6.79 7.39 -15.46
CA LEU A 207 -7.24 8.71 -14.99
C LEU A 207 -7.91 9.50 -16.13
N ALA A 208 -7.35 9.45 -17.34
CA ALA A 208 -7.94 10.09 -18.53
C ALA A 208 -9.30 9.48 -18.90
N GLN A 209 -9.59 8.24 -18.51
CA GLN A 209 -10.91 7.60 -18.69
C GLN A 209 -11.92 7.99 -17.60
N GLY A 210 -11.53 8.85 -16.65
CA GLY A 210 -12.43 9.45 -15.66
C GLY A 210 -12.35 8.87 -14.25
N LEU A 211 -11.42 7.95 -13.97
CA LEU A 211 -11.16 7.51 -12.59
C LEU A 211 -10.54 8.64 -11.76
N ASP A 212 -10.84 8.66 -10.46
CA ASP A 212 -10.28 9.65 -9.53
C ASP A 212 -8.89 9.28 -9.03
N GLY A 213 -8.51 8.01 -9.13
CA GLY A 213 -7.22 7.54 -8.68
C GLY A 213 -6.87 6.12 -9.12
N VAL A 214 -5.61 5.77 -8.92
CA VAL A 214 -5.08 4.42 -9.18
C VAL A 214 -4.20 4.00 -8.01
N MET A 215 -4.47 2.83 -7.44
CA MET A 215 -3.62 2.24 -6.42
C MET A 215 -2.72 1.18 -7.03
N ILE A 216 -1.41 1.40 -6.99
CA ILE A 216 -0.40 0.47 -7.47
C ILE A 216 0.26 -0.25 -6.29
N GLY A 217 0.21 -1.57 -6.27
CA GLY A 217 0.78 -2.36 -5.17
C GLY A 217 2.11 -2.99 -5.53
N ARG A 218 2.06 -4.22 -6.06
CA ARG A 218 3.25 -5.06 -6.30
C ARG A 218 4.27 -4.41 -7.24
N ALA A 219 3.84 -3.73 -8.27
CA ALA A 219 4.75 -3.04 -9.19
C ALA A 219 5.53 -1.94 -8.47
N ALA A 220 4.87 -1.12 -7.63
CA ALA A 220 5.53 -0.09 -6.85
C ALA A 220 6.55 -0.66 -5.84
N TYR A 221 6.35 -1.90 -5.35
CA TYR A 221 7.30 -2.56 -4.46
C TYR A 221 8.48 -3.18 -5.20
N HIS A 222 8.23 -3.87 -6.32
CA HIS A 222 9.28 -4.58 -7.06
C HIS A 222 10.08 -3.70 -8.01
N ASP A 223 9.48 -2.62 -8.49
CA ASP A 223 10.08 -1.67 -9.43
C ASP A 223 9.72 -0.22 -9.07
N PRO A 224 10.08 0.22 -7.84
CA PRO A 224 9.71 1.53 -7.35
C PRO A 224 10.27 2.67 -8.21
N GLY A 225 11.44 2.46 -8.82
CA GLY A 225 12.09 3.47 -9.65
C GLY A 225 11.30 3.82 -10.92
N HIS A 226 10.55 2.89 -11.51
CA HIS A 226 9.70 3.16 -12.68
C HIS A 226 8.27 3.58 -12.30
N VAL A 227 7.80 3.20 -11.11
CA VAL A 227 6.42 3.46 -10.70
C VAL A 227 6.29 4.72 -9.86
N LEU A 228 7.25 5.02 -8.98
CA LEU A 228 7.13 6.12 -8.01
C LEU A 228 7.90 7.38 -8.42
N ILE A 229 9.07 7.23 -9.07
CA ILE A 229 9.81 8.40 -9.57
C ILE A 229 9.03 9.01 -10.74
N GLY A 230 8.66 10.29 -10.58
CA GLY A 230 7.81 11.00 -11.54
C GLY A 230 6.30 10.81 -11.33
N ALA A 231 5.87 10.05 -10.30
CA ALA A 231 4.46 9.92 -9.97
C ALA A 231 3.82 11.29 -9.62
N ASP A 232 4.58 12.19 -9.00
CA ASP A 232 4.11 13.53 -8.64
C ASP A 232 3.72 14.39 -9.87
N GLY A 233 4.20 14.01 -11.06
CA GLY A 233 3.75 14.59 -12.33
C GLY A 233 2.27 14.37 -12.63
N LEU A 234 1.62 13.38 -12.01
CA LEU A 234 0.16 13.21 -12.09
C LEU A 234 -0.61 14.37 -11.43
N TRP A 235 0.05 15.10 -10.54
CA TRP A 235 -0.48 16.32 -9.89
C TRP A 235 0.17 17.61 -10.42
N GLY A 236 0.85 17.54 -11.57
CA GLY A 236 1.51 18.70 -12.19
C GLY A 236 2.76 19.18 -11.45
N MET A 237 3.37 18.37 -10.59
CA MET A 237 4.58 18.70 -9.87
C MET A 237 5.83 18.16 -10.61
N ASP A 238 6.83 19.00 -10.77
CA ASP A 238 8.14 18.59 -11.28
C ASP A 238 8.99 18.04 -10.13
N HIS A 239 8.74 16.78 -9.77
CA HIS A 239 9.51 16.04 -8.78
C HIS A 239 9.80 14.63 -9.28
N ALA A 240 11.02 14.41 -9.72
CA ALA A 240 11.51 13.11 -10.21
C ALA A 240 12.99 12.96 -9.83
N PRO A 241 13.29 12.63 -8.55
CA PRO A 241 14.68 12.53 -8.09
C PRO A 241 15.43 11.43 -8.81
N ALA A 242 16.73 11.60 -9.00
CA ALA A 242 17.59 10.52 -9.46
C ALA A 242 17.60 9.37 -8.44
N ARG A 243 17.73 8.13 -8.93
CA ARG A 243 17.72 6.94 -8.03
C ARG A 243 18.85 6.98 -7.01
N GLU A 244 20.00 7.51 -7.39
CA GLU A 244 21.17 7.73 -6.53
C GLU A 244 20.87 8.74 -5.43
N GLU A 245 20.13 9.80 -5.74
CA GLU A 245 19.66 10.77 -4.74
C GLU A 245 18.72 10.14 -3.73
N VAL A 246 17.82 9.26 -4.19
CA VAL A 246 16.92 8.49 -3.31
C VAL A 246 17.73 7.62 -2.34
N VAL A 247 18.77 6.92 -2.83
CA VAL A 247 19.65 6.12 -1.96
C VAL A 247 20.34 7.00 -0.93
N ARG A 248 20.96 8.10 -1.35
CA ARG A 248 21.65 9.03 -0.43
C ARG A 248 20.70 9.63 0.60
N ALA A 249 19.46 9.95 0.21
CA ALA A 249 18.45 10.47 1.12
C ALA A 249 17.98 9.42 2.16
N MET A 250 18.25 8.13 1.94
CA MET A 250 17.98 7.07 2.92
C MET A 250 19.10 6.87 3.95
N LEU A 251 20.33 7.32 3.68
CA LEU A 251 21.48 7.06 4.57
C LEU A 251 21.25 7.59 6.00
N PRO A 252 20.80 8.84 6.22
CA PRO A 252 20.54 9.34 7.58
C PRO A 252 19.45 8.53 8.31
N TYR A 253 18.41 8.08 7.61
CA TYR A 253 17.38 7.23 8.19
C TYR A 253 17.93 5.86 8.59
N ILE A 254 18.79 5.27 7.75
CA ILE A 254 19.45 3.99 8.03
C ILE A 254 20.37 4.14 9.25
N GLU A 255 21.18 5.20 9.33
CA GLU A 255 22.05 5.47 10.48
C GLU A 255 21.27 5.60 11.79
N ALA A 256 20.18 6.36 11.78
CA ALA A 256 19.30 6.50 12.95
C ALA A 256 18.66 5.16 13.35
N HIS A 257 18.23 4.33 12.39
CA HIS A 257 17.70 3.00 12.65
C HIS A 257 18.74 2.06 13.28
N LEU A 258 19.97 2.08 12.76
CA LEU A 258 21.08 1.28 13.30
C LEU A 258 21.46 1.74 14.71
N ALA A 259 21.55 3.05 14.95
CA ALA A 259 21.83 3.63 16.26
C ALA A 259 20.76 3.26 17.29
N GLY A 260 19.50 3.07 16.85
CA GLY A 260 18.39 2.56 17.66
C GLY A 260 18.41 1.04 17.88
N GLY A 261 19.46 0.33 17.46
CA GLY A 261 19.59 -1.13 17.61
C GLY A 261 18.92 -1.96 16.52
N GLY A 262 18.44 -1.32 15.47
CA GLY A 262 17.88 -1.98 14.27
C GLY A 262 18.98 -2.68 13.45
N ARG A 263 18.56 -3.40 12.41
CA ARG A 263 19.47 -4.11 11.50
C ARG A 263 19.32 -3.57 10.07
N LEU A 264 20.42 -3.45 9.35
CA LEU A 264 20.46 -2.88 8.00
C LEU A 264 19.47 -3.54 7.03
N HIS A 265 19.37 -4.86 7.03
CA HIS A 265 18.49 -5.60 6.12
C HIS A 265 17.00 -5.28 6.29
N GLN A 266 16.58 -4.79 7.47
CA GLN A 266 15.18 -4.41 7.70
C GLN A 266 14.75 -3.25 6.79
N VAL A 267 15.67 -2.34 6.50
CA VAL A 267 15.47 -1.21 5.58
C VAL A 267 15.79 -1.61 4.15
N THR A 268 16.97 -2.17 3.91
CA THR A 268 17.49 -2.39 2.55
C THR A 268 16.72 -3.45 1.75
N ARG A 269 16.00 -4.36 2.40
CA ARG A 269 15.13 -5.33 1.72
C ARG A 269 14.09 -4.66 0.82
N HIS A 270 13.66 -3.44 1.14
CA HIS A 270 12.70 -2.66 0.37
C HIS A 270 13.34 -1.91 -0.80
N MET A 271 14.66 -1.71 -0.76
CA MET A 271 15.42 -0.93 -1.74
C MET A 271 15.88 -1.75 -2.94
N LEU A 272 15.76 -3.10 -2.88
CA LEU A 272 16.32 -4.03 -3.88
C LEU A 272 15.83 -3.77 -5.31
N GLY A 273 14.59 -3.28 -5.47
CA GLY A 273 13.96 -3.02 -6.76
C GLY A 273 14.30 -1.67 -7.40
N LEU A 274 14.97 -0.75 -6.68
CA LEU A 274 15.14 0.64 -7.12
C LEU A 274 15.79 0.79 -8.50
N PHE A 275 16.77 -0.05 -8.80
CA PHE A 275 17.51 -0.03 -10.07
C PHE A 275 17.06 -1.14 -11.04
N HIS A 276 15.84 -1.68 -10.87
CA HIS A 276 15.33 -2.72 -11.76
C HIS A 276 15.46 -2.31 -13.24
N GLY A 277 15.93 -3.25 -14.10
CA GLY A 277 16.12 -3.02 -15.53
C GLY A 277 17.34 -2.17 -15.91
N LEU A 278 18.08 -1.61 -14.97
CA LEU A 278 19.25 -0.75 -15.27
C LEU A 278 20.58 -1.51 -15.20
N PRO A 279 21.62 -1.03 -15.90
CA PRO A 279 22.98 -1.53 -15.74
C PRO A 279 23.40 -1.50 -14.26
N GLY A 280 24.12 -2.52 -13.79
CA GLY A 280 24.56 -2.62 -12.41
C GLY A 280 23.49 -3.11 -11.40
N ALA A 281 22.21 -3.17 -11.77
CA ALA A 281 21.11 -3.61 -10.86
C ALA A 281 21.34 -4.98 -10.22
N ARG A 282 22.01 -5.91 -10.93
CA ARG A 282 22.38 -7.22 -10.37
C ARG A 282 23.38 -7.07 -9.22
N GLY A 283 24.41 -6.23 -9.41
CA GLY A 283 25.44 -5.95 -8.42
C GLY A 283 24.83 -5.26 -7.17
N TRP A 284 23.95 -4.28 -7.37
CA TRP A 284 23.17 -3.66 -6.31
C TRP A 284 22.46 -4.69 -5.42
N ARG A 285 21.64 -5.53 -6.02
CA ARG A 285 20.91 -6.58 -5.28
C ARG A 285 21.82 -7.59 -4.61
N GLN A 286 22.89 -7.99 -5.29
CA GLN A 286 23.83 -8.99 -4.77
C GLN A 286 24.52 -8.49 -3.50
N VAL A 287 25.05 -7.27 -3.49
CA VAL A 287 25.71 -6.68 -2.31
C VAL A 287 24.73 -6.57 -1.16
N LEU A 288 23.57 -5.97 -1.37
CA LEU A 288 22.57 -5.80 -0.30
C LEU A 288 22.08 -7.14 0.26
N SER A 289 21.80 -8.13 -0.59
CA SER A 289 21.30 -9.43 -0.15
C SER A 289 22.35 -10.25 0.61
N ALA A 290 23.61 -10.14 0.22
CA ALA A 290 24.70 -10.93 0.82
C ALA A 290 25.26 -10.30 2.10
N GLU A 291 25.24 -8.98 2.23
CA GLU A 291 25.99 -8.28 3.27
C GLU A 291 25.10 -7.58 4.30
N ALA A 292 23.92 -7.08 3.94
CA ALA A 292 23.07 -6.32 4.87
C ALA A 292 22.52 -7.14 6.06
N GLY A 293 22.52 -8.47 5.95
CA GLY A 293 22.10 -9.36 7.04
C GLY A 293 23.21 -9.68 8.04
N ARG A 294 24.46 -9.32 7.77
CA ARG A 294 25.60 -9.63 8.64
C ARG A 294 25.56 -8.78 9.91
N GLY A 295 26.09 -9.35 11.01
CA GLY A 295 26.24 -8.58 12.26
C GLY A 295 27.17 -7.38 12.03
N GLY A 296 26.76 -6.20 12.50
CA GLY A 296 27.54 -4.96 12.36
C GLY A 296 27.52 -4.32 10.96
N ALA A 297 26.68 -4.81 10.02
CA ALA A 297 26.52 -4.17 8.70
C ALA A 297 25.97 -2.75 8.85
N GLY A 298 26.69 -1.77 8.31
CA GLY A 298 26.35 -0.34 8.35
C GLY A 298 26.08 0.24 6.96
N VAL A 299 26.04 1.57 6.89
CA VAL A 299 25.75 2.32 5.64
C VAL A 299 26.76 2.08 4.53
N GLU A 300 27.99 1.71 4.87
CA GLU A 300 29.04 1.38 3.92
C GLU A 300 28.67 0.21 2.97
N VAL A 301 27.76 -0.67 3.41
CA VAL A 301 27.23 -1.74 2.55
C VAL A 301 26.34 -1.13 1.45
N VAL A 302 25.55 -0.12 1.80
CA VAL A 302 24.68 0.59 0.83
C VAL A 302 25.53 1.39 -0.16
N GLU A 303 26.59 2.05 0.30
CA GLU A 303 27.52 2.79 -0.54
C GLU A 303 28.25 1.87 -1.54
N ARG A 304 28.76 0.71 -1.07
CA ARG A 304 29.34 -0.31 -1.97
C ARG A 304 28.33 -0.84 -2.99
N ALA A 305 27.07 -1.02 -2.59
CA ALA A 305 26.02 -1.45 -3.52
C ALA A 305 25.76 -0.35 -4.55
N LEU A 306 25.70 0.91 -4.15
CA LEU A 306 25.50 2.06 -5.04
C LEU A 306 26.64 2.18 -6.07
N ALA A 307 27.89 2.00 -5.65
CA ALA A 307 29.05 2.02 -6.53
C ALA A 307 28.97 0.99 -7.70
N ARG A 308 28.23 -0.11 -7.50
CA ARG A 308 27.96 -1.09 -8.57
C ARG A 308 27.06 -0.58 -9.68
N VAL A 309 26.29 0.45 -9.42
CA VAL A 309 25.36 1.07 -10.39
C VAL A 309 25.97 2.30 -11.01
N THR A 310 26.67 3.14 -10.23
CA THR A 310 27.26 4.39 -10.69
C THR A 310 28.57 4.21 -11.47
N GLY A 311 29.14 3.00 -11.49
CA GLY A 311 30.44 2.72 -12.11
C GLY A 311 31.65 3.33 -11.37
N GLU A 312 31.45 3.86 -10.18
CA GLU A 312 32.52 4.47 -9.34
C GLU A 312 33.54 3.44 -8.84
N THR A 313 33.23 2.15 -8.97
CA THR A 313 34.13 1.05 -8.55
C THR A 313 35.45 1.05 -9.33
N GLU A 314 35.50 1.56 -10.56
CA GLU A 314 36.71 1.65 -11.35
C GLU A 314 37.61 2.84 -10.96
N ARG A 315 37.04 3.87 -10.30
CA ARG A 315 37.79 5.07 -9.87
C ARG A 315 38.49 4.93 -8.52
N LEU A 316 38.07 3.97 -7.68
CA LEU A 316 38.69 3.71 -6.37
C LEU A 316 39.75 2.62 -6.41
N ALA A 317 39.95 1.94 -7.53
CA ALA A 317 40.93 0.88 -7.73
C ALA A 317 42.11 1.29 -8.65
N GLY A 318 42.14 2.51 -9.12
CA GLY A 318 43.23 3.16 -9.82
C GLY A 318 43.84 4.29 -8.99
#